data_22ada1eaab9f8120e37bf26fb04671df
#
_entry.id   22ada1eaab9f8120e37bf26fb04671df
#
_cell.length_a   1.000
_cell.length_b   1.000
_cell.length_c   1.000
_cell.angle_alpha   90.00
_cell.angle_beta   90.00
_cell.angle_gamma   90.00
#
_symmetry.space_group_name_H-M   'P 1'
#
loop_
_entity.id
_entity.type
_entity.pdbx_description
1 polymer ?
#
loop_
_entity_poly.entity_id
_entity_poly.type
_entity_poly.pdbx_seq_one_letter_code
_entity_poly.pdbx_strand_id
1 'polypeptide(L)'
;MKKVGILAEYNPFHRGHQYQLQVIRQQFPEATIIVAMSGNQSQRGEFTLMDKWTRSRYAIEAGADIVVELPVIASLQSADYFADWGMRILSGMGIDTLAFGVETLDLNSLIKIVEEIETNQSIIDSTLQKEMSSGVSYPEAYSRSIEAHLGEVAAEHLNAPNHMLAVRYIQSMKRWNPDVKFMAIPRSLTTFDGKTILSGTQIRKHYLTTEELIAVPYSIQVDQGVVLEDYYPYLKYRIMSDQPSGLEQIFDVKNGLGQYIYETNQKANSYDKLVELLTSRRFTRSSIQRKLLRIMLNFTDEKWQQSIDLQQEMPTVRLLGISSRGRVHLRMESLKTTIFTRLNREVSPYYQLNLTLDQIYQNNLKRLIDEQNIEKIPFLGK
;
A
#
# COMPACT_ATOMS: atom_id res chain seq x y z
N MET A 1 -1.28 18.77 20.93
CA MET A 1 0.01 18.38 20.33
C MET A 1 -0.21 18.15 18.85
N LYS A 2 0.69 18.57 17.96
CA LYS A 2 0.58 18.38 16.51
C LYS A 2 0.60 16.88 16.17
N LYS A 3 -0.28 16.44 15.24
CA LYS A 3 -0.40 15.04 14.84
C LYS A 3 -0.23 14.94 13.33
N VAL A 4 0.86 14.31 12.88
CA VAL A 4 1.20 14.21 11.46
C VAL A 4 1.02 12.76 11.00
N GLY A 5 0.15 12.55 10.03
CA GLY A 5 -0.13 11.25 9.42
C GLY A 5 0.69 11.00 8.15
N ILE A 6 1.09 9.76 7.95
CA ILE A 6 1.76 9.28 6.74
C ILE A 6 1.10 7.97 6.31
N LEU A 7 0.76 7.84 5.03
CA LEU A 7 0.40 6.57 4.42
C LEU A 7 1.62 6.01 3.68
N ALA A 8 2.01 4.76 3.97
CA ALA A 8 3.26 4.20 3.47
C ALA A 8 3.20 2.70 3.19
N GLU A 9 4.09 2.22 2.32
CA GLU A 9 4.38 0.80 2.12
C GLU A 9 5.73 0.40 2.72
N TYR A 10 6.71 1.29 2.67
CA TYR A 10 8.09 1.06 3.12
C TYR A 10 8.69 -0.25 2.56
N ASN A 11 8.59 -0.46 1.28
CA ASN A 11 9.02 -1.69 0.61
C ASN A 11 10.31 -1.55 -0.24
N PRO A 12 11.52 -1.67 0.40
CA PRO A 12 11.78 -1.65 1.85
C PRO A 12 11.77 -0.23 2.44
N PHE A 13 11.89 -0.11 3.76
CA PHE A 13 12.18 1.20 4.39
C PHE A 13 13.58 1.67 3.95
N HIS A 14 13.70 2.85 3.37
CA HIS A 14 14.94 3.36 2.78
C HIS A 14 15.23 4.81 3.19
N ARG A 15 16.42 5.33 2.80
CA ARG A 15 16.85 6.68 3.19
C ARG A 15 15.88 7.79 2.80
N GLY A 16 15.15 7.65 1.71
CA GLY A 16 14.11 8.62 1.34
C GLY A 16 12.96 8.68 2.36
N HIS A 17 12.60 7.55 2.97
CA HIS A 17 11.60 7.51 4.04
C HIS A 17 12.17 8.07 5.36
N GLN A 18 13.42 7.79 5.66
CA GLN A 18 14.12 8.39 6.80
C GLN A 18 14.16 9.92 6.66
N TYR A 19 14.52 10.42 5.48
CA TYR A 19 14.49 11.85 5.17
C TYR A 19 13.10 12.46 5.39
N GLN A 20 12.04 11.81 4.91
CA GLN A 20 10.68 12.28 5.12
C GLN A 20 10.34 12.45 6.60
N LEU A 21 10.65 11.46 7.43
CA LEU A 21 10.41 11.51 8.88
C LEU A 21 11.25 12.62 9.53
N GLN A 22 12.48 12.82 9.09
CA GLN A 22 13.35 13.87 9.62
C GLN A 22 12.85 15.26 9.26
N VAL A 23 12.39 15.50 8.03
CA VAL A 23 11.80 16.80 7.62
C VAL A 23 10.59 17.13 8.47
N ILE A 24 9.69 16.14 8.72
CA ILE A 24 8.53 16.34 9.59
C ILE A 24 8.97 16.67 11.01
N ARG A 25 9.97 15.97 11.54
CA ARG A 25 10.48 16.19 12.89
C ARG A 25 11.16 17.55 13.05
N GLN A 26 11.87 18.01 12.04
CA GLN A 26 12.48 19.36 12.02
C GLN A 26 11.43 20.46 12.01
N GLN A 27 10.38 20.31 11.21
CA GLN A 27 9.29 21.29 11.12
C GLN A 27 8.38 21.27 12.36
N PHE A 28 8.17 20.11 12.97
CA PHE A 28 7.29 19.90 14.12
C PHE A 28 7.97 19.01 15.18
N PRO A 29 8.92 19.57 15.97
CA PRO A 29 9.74 18.78 16.92
C PRO A 29 8.92 17.93 17.91
N GLU A 30 7.79 18.48 18.37
CA GLU A 30 6.91 17.85 19.36
C GLU A 30 5.72 17.09 18.75
N ALA A 31 5.62 16.99 17.43
CA ALA A 31 4.51 16.28 16.80
C ALA A 31 4.53 14.78 17.12
N THR A 32 3.34 14.19 17.20
CA THR A 32 3.18 12.72 17.11
C THR A 32 3.10 12.34 15.64
N ILE A 33 4.04 11.53 15.17
CA ILE A 33 4.07 11.05 13.77
C ILE A 33 3.42 9.65 13.71
N ILE A 34 2.32 9.56 12.97
CA ILE A 34 1.47 8.37 12.86
C ILE A 34 1.59 7.82 11.44
N VAL A 35 1.99 6.56 11.31
CA VAL A 35 2.15 5.89 10.02
C VAL A 35 1.10 4.79 9.88
N ALA A 36 0.25 4.89 8.85
CA ALA A 36 -0.55 3.77 8.38
C ALA A 36 0.24 3.02 7.31
N MET A 37 0.65 1.79 7.60
CA MET A 37 1.59 1.03 6.78
C MET A 37 0.96 -0.26 6.26
N SER A 38 1.16 -0.59 4.97
CA SER A 38 0.73 -1.89 4.44
C SER A 38 1.41 -3.05 5.19
N GLY A 39 0.68 -4.17 5.31
CA GLY A 39 1.19 -5.41 5.90
C GLY A 39 2.33 -6.03 5.07
N ASN A 40 2.37 -7.36 4.98
CA ASN A 40 3.42 -8.07 4.22
C ASN A 40 3.21 -8.06 2.70
N GLN A 41 2.33 -7.22 2.21
CA GLN A 41 2.05 -7.00 0.79
C GLN A 41 2.09 -5.51 0.42
N SER A 42 2.37 -5.24 -0.83
CA SER A 42 2.25 -3.92 -1.43
C SER A 42 0.90 -3.73 -2.12
N GLN A 43 0.51 -2.49 -2.36
CA GLN A 43 -0.65 -2.12 -3.16
C GLN A 43 -0.57 -2.69 -4.59
N ARG A 44 0.64 -2.91 -5.09
CA ARG A 44 0.87 -3.48 -6.42
C ARG A 44 0.64 -4.98 -6.51
N GLY A 45 0.40 -5.67 -5.40
CA GLY A 45 0.17 -7.11 -5.37
C GLY A 45 1.45 -7.93 -5.30
N GLU A 46 2.50 -7.38 -4.72
CA GLU A 46 3.77 -8.06 -4.43
C GLU A 46 3.89 -8.29 -2.93
N PHE A 47 4.58 -9.34 -2.50
CA PHE A 47 5.05 -9.41 -1.14
C PHE A 47 6.10 -8.33 -0.87
N THR A 48 6.09 -7.79 0.33
CA THR A 48 7.12 -6.83 0.72
C THR A 48 8.44 -7.56 0.96
N LEU A 49 9.54 -6.95 0.52
CA LEU A 49 10.88 -7.54 0.62
C LEU A 49 11.26 -7.90 2.05
N MET A 50 10.76 -7.13 3.02
CA MET A 50 10.96 -7.32 4.45
C MET A 50 9.60 -7.40 5.15
N ASP A 51 9.53 -8.18 6.21
CA ASP A 51 8.30 -8.30 7.01
C ASP A 51 7.86 -6.97 7.64
N LYS A 52 6.56 -6.88 7.95
CA LYS A 52 5.94 -5.68 8.50
C LYS A 52 6.52 -5.25 9.86
N TRP A 53 6.94 -6.21 10.70
CA TRP A 53 7.49 -5.92 12.02
C TRP A 53 8.84 -5.23 11.92
N THR A 54 9.70 -5.75 11.06
CA THR A 54 11.01 -5.17 10.74
C THR A 54 10.86 -3.78 10.15
N ARG A 55 9.95 -3.57 9.19
CA ARG A 55 9.71 -2.24 8.58
C ARG A 55 9.15 -1.25 9.60
N SER A 56 8.24 -1.69 10.45
CA SER A 56 7.69 -0.88 11.55
C SER A 56 8.77 -0.46 12.54
N ARG A 57 9.64 -1.41 12.94
CA ARG A 57 10.77 -1.11 13.82
C ARG A 57 11.65 -0.01 13.25
N TYR A 58 12.03 -0.09 11.96
CA TYR A 58 12.86 0.96 11.32
C TYR A 58 12.15 2.30 11.23
N ALA A 59 10.85 2.32 10.98
CA ALA A 59 10.08 3.55 11.00
C ALA A 59 10.10 4.22 12.38
N ILE A 60 9.93 3.44 13.46
CA ILE A 60 10.01 3.94 14.85
C ILE A 60 11.42 4.44 15.17
N GLU A 61 12.46 3.66 14.85
CA GLU A 61 13.87 4.05 15.08
C GLU A 61 14.25 5.31 14.27
N ALA A 62 13.60 5.54 13.13
CA ALA A 62 13.79 6.74 12.30
C ALA A 62 12.94 7.95 12.73
N GLY A 63 12.12 7.82 13.78
CA GLY A 63 11.36 8.92 14.37
C GLY A 63 9.85 8.92 14.19
N ALA A 64 9.26 7.85 13.64
CA ALA A 64 7.82 7.65 13.75
C ALA A 64 7.42 7.32 15.19
N ASP A 65 6.21 7.69 15.61
CA ASP A 65 5.75 7.48 16.98
C ASP A 65 4.73 6.33 17.07
N ILE A 66 3.93 6.14 16.04
CA ILE A 66 2.92 5.08 15.97
C ILE A 66 2.94 4.49 14.57
N VAL A 67 3.00 3.17 14.45
CA VAL A 67 2.84 2.45 13.18
C VAL A 67 1.69 1.47 13.32
N VAL A 68 0.64 1.66 12.51
CA VAL A 68 -0.51 0.75 12.42
C VAL A 68 -0.56 0.05 11.08
N GLU A 69 -1.08 -1.18 11.05
CA GLU A 69 -1.20 -1.98 9.84
C GLU A 69 -2.47 -1.66 9.07
N LEU A 70 -2.33 -1.40 7.78
CA LEU A 70 -3.46 -1.37 6.86
C LEU A 70 -4.02 -2.77 6.64
N PRO A 71 -5.34 -2.99 6.76
CA PRO A 71 -5.95 -4.26 6.43
C PRO A 71 -5.67 -4.68 4.97
N VAL A 72 -5.61 -5.99 4.71
CA VAL A 72 -5.40 -6.53 3.34
C VAL A 72 -6.46 -6.03 2.38
N ILE A 73 -7.72 -5.89 2.83
CA ILE A 73 -8.82 -5.32 2.05
C ILE A 73 -8.55 -3.90 1.56
N ALA A 74 -7.74 -3.14 2.28
CA ALA A 74 -7.35 -1.78 1.93
C ALA A 74 -6.10 -1.76 1.06
N SER A 75 -5.09 -2.53 1.44
CA SER A 75 -3.76 -2.46 0.82
C SER A 75 -3.63 -3.25 -0.48
N LEU A 76 -4.40 -4.34 -0.68
CA LEU A 76 -4.39 -5.14 -1.90
C LEU A 76 -5.47 -4.68 -2.90
N GLN A 77 -5.48 -3.39 -3.21
CA GLN A 77 -6.52 -2.74 -4.01
C GLN A 77 -5.95 -1.75 -5.03
N SER A 78 -6.86 -1.06 -5.77
CA SER A 78 -6.47 0.08 -6.59
C SER A 78 -5.91 1.22 -5.74
N ALA A 79 -5.22 2.16 -6.39
CA ALA A 79 -4.66 3.32 -5.70
C ALA A 79 -5.74 4.16 -4.99
N ASP A 80 -6.93 4.25 -5.57
CA ASP A 80 -8.07 4.98 -4.99
C ASP A 80 -8.54 4.36 -3.68
N TYR A 81 -8.76 3.04 -3.66
CA TYR A 81 -9.14 2.30 -2.44
C TYR A 81 -8.04 2.35 -1.38
N PHE A 82 -6.79 2.16 -1.78
CA PHE A 82 -5.65 2.26 -0.89
C PHE A 82 -5.58 3.64 -0.22
N ALA A 83 -5.73 4.70 -1.02
CA ALA A 83 -5.77 6.07 -0.52
C ALA A 83 -6.95 6.29 0.43
N ASP A 84 -8.15 5.91 0.03
CA ASP A 84 -9.36 6.15 0.81
C ASP A 84 -9.32 5.45 2.18
N TRP A 85 -8.94 4.18 2.22
CA TRP A 85 -8.77 3.45 3.47
C TRP A 85 -7.66 4.02 4.36
N GLY A 86 -6.52 4.38 3.75
CA GLY A 86 -5.42 5.01 4.49
C GLY A 86 -5.85 6.32 5.12
N MET A 87 -6.56 7.17 4.39
CA MET A 87 -7.06 8.46 4.89
C MET A 87 -8.14 8.28 5.95
N ARG A 88 -9.02 7.31 5.79
CA ARG A 88 -10.02 6.96 6.80
C ARG A 88 -9.38 6.53 8.11
N ILE A 89 -8.38 5.66 8.06
CA ILE A 89 -7.64 5.21 9.26
C ILE A 89 -6.91 6.39 9.90
N LEU A 90 -6.16 7.18 9.12
CA LEU A 90 -5.41 8.32 9.66
C LEU A 90 -6.34 9.41 10.23
N SER A 91 -7.47 9.68 9.59
CA SER A 91 -8.51 10.56 10.14
C SER A 91 -9.03 10.03 11.48
N GLY A 92 -9.35 8.73 11.56
CA GLY A 92 -9.79 8.08 12.79
C GLY A 92 -8.73 8.05 13.89
N MET A 93 -7.44 8.12 13.53
CA MET A 93 -6.30 8.32 14.45
C MET A 93 -6.15 9.78 14.90
N GLY A 94 -6.98 10.68 14.40
CA GLY A 94 -7.04 12.08 14.83
C GLY A 94 -5.90 12.96 14.32
N ILE A 95 -5.34 12.68 13.14
CA ILE A 95 -4.30 13.54 12.55
C ILE A 95 -4.88 14.94 12.23
N ASP A 96 -4.03 15.95 12.32
CA ASP A 96 -4.31 17.33 11.90
C ASP A 96 -3.48 17.78 10.69
N THR A 97 -2.49 16.96 10.30
CA THR A 97 -1.67 17.20 9.11
C THR A 97 -1.38 15.87 8.43
N LEU A 98 -1.54 15.82 7.10
CA LEU A 98 -1.13 14.69 6.26
C LEU A 98 0.14 15.04 5.51
N ALA A 99 1.21 14.26 5.71
CA ALA A 99 2.49 14.43 5.01
C ALA A 99 2.67 13.36 3.93
N PHE A 100 3.08 13.77 2.73
CA PHE A 100 3.35 12.87 1.60
C PHE A 100 4.48 13.38 0.72
N GLY A 101 5.10 12.47 -0.02
CA GLY A 101 6.18 12.80 -0.95
C GLY A 101 5.64 13.22 -2.32
N VAL A 102 6.31 14.20 -2.95
CA VAL A 102 6.02 14.69 -4.31
C VAL A 102 7.29 14.73 -5.15
N GLU A 103 7.18 14.61 -6.47
CA GLU A 103 8.30 14.74 -7.39
C GLU A 103 8.65 16.21 -7.65
N THR A 104 7.82 16.90 -8.40
CA THR A 104 8.12 18.25 -8.95
C THR A 104 7.09 19.31 -8.58
N LEU A 105 5.83 18.92 -8.31
CA LEU A 105 4.77 19.87 -8.00
C LEU A 105 4.84 20.32 -6.54
N ASP A 106 4.62 21.60 -6.33
CA ASP A 106 4.37 22.14 -4.99
C ASP A 106 2.91 21.85 -4.54
N LEU A 107 2.67 22.08 -3.25
CA LEU A 107 1.36 21.80 -2.63
C LEU A 107 0.23 22.62 -3.25
N ASN A 108 0.46 23.89 -3.60
CA ASN A 108 -0.59 24.76 -4.13
C ASN A 108 -1.02 24.30 -5.53
N SER A 109 -0.07 23.89 -6.36
CA SER A 109 -0.36 23.30 -7.68
C SER A 109 -1.17 22.01 -7.56
N LEU A 110 -0.82 21.12 -6.61
CA LEU A 110 -1.59 19.90 -6.35
C LEU A 110 -3.02 20.18 -5.89
N ILE A 111 -3.19 21.16 -4.98
CA ILE A 111 -4.53 21.55 -4.49
C ILE A 111 -5.38 22.08 -5.64
N LYS A 112 -4.82 22.93 -6.52
CA LYS A 112 -5.53 23.45 -7.71
C LYS A 112 -5.99 22.32 -8.62
N ILE A 113 -5.11 21.36 -8.93
CA ILE A 113 -5.48 20.19 -9.74
C ILE A 113 -6.63 19.41 -9.09
N VAL A 114 -6.59 19.21 -7.77
CA VAL A 114 -7.68 18.54 -7.04
C VAL A 114 -9.00 19.31 -7.17
N GLU A 115 -8.99 20.63 -7.01
CA GLU A 115 -10.18 21.49 -7.13
C GLU A 115 -10.75 21.46 -8.55
N GLU A 116 -9.91 21.47 -9.57
CA GLU A 116 -10.31 21.34 -10.97
C GLU A 116 -10.93 19.96 -11.26
N ILE A 117 -10.35 18.87 -10.73
CA ILE A 117 -10.91 17.52 -10.86
C ILE A 117 -12.27 17.46 -10.15
N GLU A 118 -12.39 17.97 -8.91
CA GLU A 118 -13.63 17.97 -8.14
C GLU A 118 -14.74 18.77 -8.86
N THR A 119 -14.38 19.91 -9.44
CA THR A 119 -15.32 20.75 -10.21
C THR A 119 -15.83 20.05 -11.46
N ASN A 120 -14.98 19.30 -12.14
CA ASN A 120 -15.28 18.61 -13.40
C ASN A 120 -15.58 17.10 -13.22
N GLN A 121 -15.79 16.62 -12.00
CA GLN A 121 -15.87 15.20 -11.66
C GLN A 121 -16.85 14.44 -12.55
N SER A 122 -18.08 14.94 -12.71
CA SER A 122 -19.12 14.24 -13.48
C SER A 122 -18.77 14.05 -14.96
N ILE A 123 -18.11 15.02 -15.57
CA ILE A 123 -17.72 14.94 -16.98
C ILE A 123 -16.46 14.08 -17.14
N ILE A 124 -15.53 14.14 -16.19
CA ILE A 124 -14.35 13.26 -16.14
C ILE A 124 -14.80 11.80 -15.99
N ASP A 125 -15.74 11.49 -15.08
CA ASP A 125 -16.28 10.14 -14.88
C ASP A 125 -17.00 9.61 -16.13
N SER A 126 -17.78 10.44 -16.81
CA SER A 126 -18.45 10.08 -18.06
C SER A 126 -17.42 9.74 -19.17
N THR A 127 -16.37 10.54 -19.30
CA THR A 127 -15.29 10.30 -20.27
C THR A 127 -14.49 9.05 -19.90
N LEU A 128 -14.21 8.85 -18.61
CA LEU A 128 -13.53 7.66 -18.09
C LEU A 128 -14.30 6.38 -18.45
N GLN A 129 -15.61 6.35 -18.23
CA GLN A 129 -16.44 5.20 -18.59
C GLN A 129 -16.41 4.90 -20.09
N LYS A 130 -16.47 5.94 -20.93
CA LYS A 130 -16.37 5.82 -22.38
C LYS A 130 -15.03 5.24 -22.80
N GLU A 131 -13.93 5.77 -22.25
CA GLU A 131 -12.58 5.28 -22.54
C GLU A 131 -12.40 3.82 -22.09
N MET A 132 -12.87 3.46 -20.89
CA MET A 132 -12.83 2.08 -20.41
C MET A 132 -13.62 1.12 -21.32
N SER A 133 -14.72 1.57 -21.89
CA SER A 133 -15.53 0.77 -22.83
C SER A 133 -14.77 0.46 -24.13
N SER A 134 -13.73 1.24 -24.47
CA SER A 134 -12.83 0.97 -25.61
C SER A 134 -11.79 -0.14 -25.34
N GLY A 135 -11.78 -0.69 -24.11
CA GLY A 135 -10.90 -1.80 -23.71
C GLY A 135 -9.53 -1.38 -23.21
N VAL A 136 -9.31 -0.10 -22.89
CA VAL A 136 -8.08 0.38 -22.25
C VAL A 136 -8.12 0.16 -20.73
N SER A 137 -6.95 0.18 -20.09
CA SER A 137 -6.86 0.05 -18.65
C SER A 137 -7.40 1.31 -17.93
N TYR A 138 -7.86 1.14 -16.69
CA TYR A 138 -8.32 2.28 -15.88
C TYR A 138 -7.30 3.43 -15.78
N PRO A 139 -6.00 3.21 -15.51
CA PRO A 139 -5.03 4.31 -15.45
C PRO A 139 -4.91 5.08 -16.77
N GLU A 140 -4.94 4.38 -17.90
CA GLU A 140 -4.89 5.00 -19.23
C GLU A 140 -6.18 5.78 -19.52
N ALA A 141 -7.33 5.20 -19.24
CA ALA A 141 -8.63 5.84 -19.40
C ALA A 141 -8.73 7.11 -18.54
N TYR A 142 -8.25 7.05 -17.30
CA TYR A 142 -8.23 8.19 -16.39
C TYR A 142 -7.29 9.30 -16.89
N SER A 143 -6.07 8.97 -17.31
CA SER A 143 -5.13 9.94 -17.91
C SER A 143 -5.74 10.68 -19.11
N ARG A 144 -6.37 9.94 -20.01
CA ARG A 144 -7.08 10.54 -21.18
C ARG A 144 -8.26 11.43 -20.76
N SER A 145 -8.99 11.03 -19.73
CA SER A 145 -10.10 11.83 -19.21
C SER A 145 -9.61 13.14 -18.59
N ILE A 146 -8.49 13.10 -17.88
CA ILE A 146 -7.85 14.31 -17.35
C ILE A 146 -7.34 15.21 -18.48
N GLU A 147 -6.63 14.66 -19.45
CA GLU A 147 -6.12 15.39 -20.62
C GLU A 147 -7.23 16.12 -21.36
N ALA A 148 -8.36 15.44 -21.59
CA ALA A 148 -9.51 15.99 -22.32
C ALA A 148 -10.17 17.19 -21.61
N HIS A 149 -10.10 17.26 -20.28
CA HIS A 149 -10.84 18.25 -19.49
C HIS A 149 -9.95 19.26 -18.75
N LEU A 150 -8.73 18.88 -18.36
CA LEU A 150 -7.77 19.74 -17.65
C LEU A 150 -6.54 20.08 -18.50
N GLY A 151 -6.40 19.46 -19.70
CA GLY A 151 -5.30 19.68 -20.62
C GLY A 151 -4.10 18.77 -20.39
N GLU A 152 -3.19 18.77 -21.39
CA GLU A 152 -2.02 17.88 -21.46
C GLU A 152 -1.07 18.06 -20.27
N VAL A 153 -0.83 19.30 -19.83
CA VAL A 153 0.08 19.60 -18.71
C VAL A 153 -0.39 18.97 -17.40
N ALA A 154 -1.70 19.01 -17.11
CA ALA A 154 -2.26 18.37 -15.93
C ALA A 154 -2.14 16.84 -16.02
N ALA A 155 -2.39 16.26 -17.19
CA ALA A 155 -2.24 14.82 -17.43
C ALA A 155 -0.78 14.37 -17.29
N GLU A 156 0.19 15.09 -17.83
CA GLU A 156 1.63 14.79 -17.66
C GLU A 156 2.04 14.82 -16.20
N HIS A 157 1.62 15.82 -15.44
CA HIS A 157 1.91 15.88 -14.01
C HIS A 157 1.32 14.70 -13.26
N LEU A 158 0.11 14.26 -13.58
CA LEU A 158 -0.55 13.12 -12.94
C LEU A 158 -0.01 11.76 -13.39
N ASN A 159 0.78 11.70 -14.46
CA ASN A 159 1.52 10.49 -14.84
C ASN A 159 2.68 10.17 -13.88
N ALA A 160 3.15 11.14 -13.08
CA ALA A 160 4.10 10.88 -12.01
C ALA A 160 3.41 10.12 -10.85
N PRO A 161 3.91 8.92 -10.47
CA PRO A 161 3.19 8.05 -9.53
C PRO A 161 2.88 8.68 -8.16
N ASN A 162 3.78 9.52 -7.63
CA ASN A 162 3.55 10.16 -6.33
C ASN A 162 2.61 11.36 -6.44
N HIS A 163 2.57 12.07 -7.57
CA HIS A 163 1.56 13.13 -7.78
C HIS A 163 0.16 12.54 -7.86
N MET A 164 -0.02 11.45 -8.61
CA MET A 164 -1.31 10.74 -8.66
C MET A 164 -1.76 10.30 -7.27
N LEU A 165 -0.85 9.70 -6.48
CA LEU A 165 -1.16 9.30 -5.11
C LEU A 165 -1.47 10.51 -4.22
N ALA A 166 -0.71 11.61 -4.34
CA ALA A 166 -0.95 12.83 -3.57
C ALA A 166 -2.35 13.43 -3.85
N VAL A 167 -2.75 13.48 -5.12
CA VAL A 167 -4.11 13.91 -5.50
C VAL A 167 -5.17 13.01 -4.84
N ARG A 168 -5.00 11.67 -4.91
CA ARG A 168 -5.93 10.73 -4.25
C ARG A 168 -5.97 10.90 -2.74
N TYR A 169 -4.82 11.17 -2.10
CA TYR A 169 -4.73 11.42 -0.67
C TYR A 169 -5.47 12.69 -0.29
N ILE A 170 -5.27 13.78 -1.03
CA ILE A 170 -5.95 15.06 -0.76
C ILE A 170 -7.47 14.92 -0.94
N GLN A 171 -7.94 14.34 -2.05
CA GLN A 171 -9.36 14.09 -2.31
C GLN A 171 -10.01 13.24 -1.22
N SER A 172 -9.37 12.13 -0.86
CA SER A 172 -9.90 11.23 0.18
C SER A 172 -9.87 11.89 1.55
N MET A 173 -8.80 12.60 1.92
CA MET A 173 -8.71 13.24 3.21
C MET A 173 -9.73 14.37 3.37
N LYS A 174 -9.99 15.16 2.32
CA LYS A 174 -11.06 16.17 2.35
C LYS A 174 -12.44 15.57 2.68
N ARG A 175 -12.72 14.33 2.23
CA ARG A 175 -13.97 13.61 2.55
C ARG A 175 -14.03 13.16 4.02
N TRP A 176 -12.91 12.63 4.54
CA TRP A 176 -12.87 12.05 5.89
C TRP A 176 -12.61 13.08 7.00
N ASN A 177 -11.81 14.11 6.70
CA ASN A 177 -11.49 15.19 7.62
C ASN A 177 -11.07 16.44 6.83
N PRO A 178 -12.01 17.35 6.51
CA PRO A 178 -11.75 18.54 5.71
C PRO A 178 -10.81 19.55 6.37
N ASP A 179 -10.63 19.50 7.69
CA ASP A 179 -9.80 20.44 8.46
C ASP A 179 -8.31 20.03 8.46
N VAL A 180 -7.97 18.85 7.94
CA VAL A 180 -6.58 18.36 7.88
C VAL A 180 -5.76 19.23 6.92
N LYS A 181 -4.61 19.69 7.41
CA LYS A 181 -3.59 20.38 6.61
C LYS A 181 -2.75 19.39 5.83
N PHE A 182 -2.20 19.83 4.70
CA PHE A 182 -1.34 19.02 3.87
C PHE A 182 0.11 19.52 3.95
N MET A 183 1.06 18.57 3.87
CA MET A 183 2.48 18.83 3.84
C MET A 183 3.13 18.01 2.72
N ALA A 184 3.46 18.69 1.61
CA ALA A 184 4.18 18.08 0.50
C ALA A 184 5.70 18.11 0.78
N ILE A 185 6.36 16.96 0.64
CA ILE A 185 7.79 16.81 0.88
C ILE A 185 8.47 16.42 -0.44
N PRO A 186 9.38 17.25 -0.98
CA PRO A 186 10.07 16.96 -2.23
C PRO A 186 10.90 15.67 -2.17
N ARG A 187 10.80 14.85 -3.23
CA ARG A 187 11.55 13.59 -3.40
C ARG A 187 12.72 13.72 -4.40
N SER A 188 13.04 14.92 -4.82
CA SER A 188 14.09 15.21 -5.80
C SER A 188 15.52 15.00 -5.30
N LEU A 189 15.71 14.71 -4.01
CA LEU A 189 17.04 14.49 -3.45
C LEU A 189 17.63 13.17 -3.92
N THR A 190 18.85 13.25 -4.44
CA THR A 190 19.67 12.08 -4.82
C THR A 190 20.58 11.61 -3.67
N THR A 191 20.82 12.46 -2.69
CA THR A 191 21.65 12.18 -1.52
C THR A 191 21.00 12.70 -0.24
N PHE A 192 21.18 11.97 0.83
CA PHE A 192 20.78 12.37 2.18
C PHE A 192 21.86 11.91 3.17
N ASP A 193 22.33 12.85 4.00
CA ASP A 193 23.39 12.60 4.98
C ASP A 193 24.68 12.04 4.34
N GLY A 194 25.04 12.60 3.17
CA GLY A 194 26.19 12.16 2.38
C GLY A 194 26.06 10.80 1.69
N LYS A 195 24.88 10.18 1.75
CA LYS A 195 24.64 8.83 1.20
C LYS A 195 23.57 8.88 0.09
N THR A 196 23.74 8.03 -0.91
CA THR A 196 22.81 7.93 -2.04
C THR A 196 21.40 7.51 -1.59
N ILE A 197 20.39 8.18 -2.13
CA ILE A 197 18.98 7.77 -2.04
C ILE A 197 18.62 7.01 -3.31
N LEU A 198 18.09 5.81 -3.14
CA LEU A 198 17.48 5.02 -4.21
C LEU A 198 15.99 4.83 -3.91
N SER A 199 15.19 4.72 -4.97
CA SER A 199 13.78 4.35 -4.82
C SER A 199 13.62 2.90 -4.38
N GLY A 200 12.53 2.57 -3.71
CA GLY A 200 12.23 1.17 -3.32
C GLY A 200 12.26 0.20 -4.51
N THR A 201 11.84 0.65 -5.71
CA THR A 201 11.90 -0.16 -6.93
C THR A 201 13.35 -0.45 -7.37
N GLN A 202 14.24 0.53 -7.32
CA GLN A 202 15.66 0.33 -7.62
C GLN A 202 16.31 -0.62 -6.61
N ILE A 203 16.00 -0.47 -5.33
CA ILE A 203 16.52 -1.35 -4.27
C ILE A 203 16.04 -2.79 -4.47
N ARG A 204 14.74 -3.00 -4.73
CA ARG A 204 14.20 -4.35 -5.00
C ARG A 204 14.81 -4.97 -6.25
N LYS A 205 14.96 -4.21 -7.34
CA LYS A 205 15.59 -4.68 -8.57
C LYS A 205 17.04 -5.10 -8.33
N HIS A 206 17.79 -4.34 -7.55
CA HIS A 206 19.18 -4.70 -7.20
C HIS A 206 19.18 -5.99 -6.36
N TYR A 207 18.32 -6.08 -5.34
CA TYR A 207 18.20 -7.27 -4.50
C TYR A 207 17.89 -8.55 -5.29
N LEU A 208 17.01 -8.47 -6.29
CA LEU A 208 16.66 -9.62 -7.14
C LEU A 208 17.84 -10.16 -7.96
N THR A 209 18.88 -9.35 -8.19
CA THR A 209 20.07 -9.75 -8.97
C THR A 209 21.27 -10.10 -8.12
N THR A 210 21.39 -9.55 -6.93
CA THR A 210 22.60 -9.66 -6.09
C THR A 210 22.34 -10.26 -4.70
N GLU A 211 21.07 -10.36 -4.31
CA GLU A 211 20.64 -10.71 -2.94
C GLU A 211 21.16 -9.72 -1.87
N GLU A 212 21.63 -8.54 -2.28
CA GLU A 212 22.15 -7.50 -1.38
C GLU A 212 21.19 -6.32 -1.25
N LEU A 213 20.98 -5.82 -0.02
CA LEU A 213 20.27 -4.58 0.25
C LEU A 213 21.22 -3.39 0.25
N ILE A 214 20.97 -2.47 -0.67
CA ILE A 214 21.74 -1.21 -0.78
C ILE A 214 20.86 0.00 -0.45
N ALA A 215 21.49 1.12 -0.11
CA ALA A 215 20.83 2.42 0.11
C ALA A 215 19.75 2.42 1.20
N VAL A 216 19.82 1.50 2.15
CA VAL A 216 18.98 1.44 3.34
C VAL A 216 19.68 2.09 4.55
N PRO A 217 18.94 2.65 5.52
CA PRO A 217 19.53 3.36 6.65
C PRO A 217 20.03 2.47 7.80
N TYR A 218 19.97 1.16 7.64
CA TYR A 218 20.30 0.16 8.66
C TYR A 218 21.30 -0.85 8.11
N SER A 219 22.16 -1.36 8.99
CA SER A 219 23.12 -2.42 8.70
C SER A 219 22.54 -3.78 9.07
N ILE A 220 21.44 -4.19 8.47
CA ILE A 220 20.98 -5.56 8.64
C ILE A 220 21.51 -6.39 7.48
N GLN A 221 22.14 -7.50 7.82
CA GLN A 221 22.18 -8.64 6.93
C GLN A 221 20.74 -9.11 6.74
N VAL A 222 20.06 -8.53 5.75
CA VAL A 222 18.85 -9.12 5.23
C VAL A 222 19.30 -10.26 4.33
N ASP A 223 19.75 -11.33 4.97
CA ASP A 223 20.05 -12.56 4.28
C ASP A 223 18.82 -13.10 3.52
N GLN A 224 17.70 -12.31 3.49
CA GLN A 224 16.43 -12.94 3.27
C GLN A 224 15.29 -11.99 2.83
N GLY A 225 15.45 -11.25 1.74
CA GLY A 225 14.31 -10.57 1.11
C GLY A 225 13.28 -11.57 0.54
N VAL A 226 12.00 -11.29 0.69
CA VAL A 226 10.91 -12.14 0.21
C VAL A 226 10.49 -11.72 -1.19
N VAL A 227 10.39 -12.66 -2.10
CA VAL A 227 9.96 -12.42 -3.48
C VAL A 227 8.87 -13.41 -3.90
N LEU A 228 7.93 -12.97 -4.73
CA LEU A 228 6.80 -13.82 -5.15
C LEU A 228 7.22 -15.04 -5.99
N GLU A 229 8.38 -15.00 -6.63
CA GLU A 229 8.89 -16.16 -7.35
C GLU A 229 9.04 -17.39 -6.44
N ASP A 230 9.40 -17.18 -5.18
CA ASP A 230 9.56 -18.28 -4.19
C ASP A 230 8.21 -18.94 -3.83
N TYR A 231 7.10 -18.30 -4.14
CA TYR A 231 5.73 -18.79 -3.86
C TYR A 231 5.02 -19.27 -5.14
N TYR A 232 5.65 -19.16 -6.29
CA TYR A 232 5.03 -19.54 -7.56
C TYR A 232 4.54 -20.99 -7.60
N PRO A 233 5.23 -22.00 -7.03
CA PRO A 233 4.71 -23.35 -6.96
C PRO A 233 3.38 -23.48 -6.20
N TYR A 234 3.19 -22.73 -5.11
CA TYR A 234 1.92 -22.69 -4.38
C TYR A 234 0.81 -22.05 -5.23
N LEU A 235 1.10 -20.93 -5.87
CA LEU A 235 0.17 -20.26 -6.77
C LEU A 235 -0.22 -21.16 -7.95
N LYS A 236 0.76 -21.82 -8.58
CA LYS A 236 0.56 -22.74 -9.70
C LYS A 236 -0.34 -23.90 -9.29
N TYR A 237 -0.05 -24.54 -8.16
CA TYR A 237 -0.90 -25.59 -7.59
C TYR A 237 -2.32 -25.10 -7.36
N ARG A 238 -2.48 -23.92 -6.74
CA ARG A 238 -3.78 -23.34 -6.44
C ARG A 238 -4.60 -23.08 -7.71
N ILE A 239 -3.99 -22.50 -8.76
CA ILE A 239 -4.66 -22.25 -10.04
C ILE A 239 -5.14 -23.58 -10.65
N MET A 240 -4.30 -24.63 -10.61
CA MET A 240 -4.63 -25.94 -11.16
C MET A 240 -5.75 -26.64 -10.36
N SER A 241 -5.71 -26.55 -9.04
CA SER A 241 -6.66 -27.18 -8.13
C SER A 241 -8.06 -26.55 -8.19
N ASP A 242 -8.12 -25.23 -8.21
CA ASP A 242 -9.39 -24.49 -8.20
C ASP A 242 -10.12 -24.56 -9.55
N GLN A 243 -9.38 -24.81 -10.62
CA GLN A 243 -9.90 -24.75 -11.97
C GLN A 243 -10.59 -23.43 -12.33
N PRO A 244 -11.03 -23.20 -13.57
CA PRO A 244 -11.62 -21.91 -13.96
C PRO A 244 -12.83 -21.50 -13.11
N SER A 245 -13.71 -22.43 -12.77
CA SER A 245 -14.93 -22.13 -12.00
C SER A 245 -14.63 -21.65 -10.57
N GLY A 246 -13.62 -22.22 -9.92
CA GLY A 246 -13.17 -21.77 -8.59
C GLY A 246 -12.43 -20.43 -8.66
N LEU A 247 -11.66 -20.22 -9.71
CA LEU A 247 -10.97 -18.93 -9.92
C LEU A 247 -11.96 -17.77 -10.13
N GLU A 248 -13.11 -18.01 -10.78
CA GLU A 248 -14.16 -16.98 -10.95
C GLU A 248 -14.88 -16.61 -9.64
N GLN A 249 -14.68 -17.35 -8.53
CA GLN A 249 -15.16 -16.96 -7.19
C GLN A 249 -14.24 -15.96 -6.51
N ILE A 250 -13.01 -15.79 -7.01
CA ILE A 250 -12.03 -14.87 -6.45
C ILE A 250 -12.45 -13.42 -6.78
N PHE A 251 -12.35 -12.55 -5.79
CA PHE A 251 -12.68 -11.13 -5.93
C PHE A 251 -11.91 -10.49 -7.09
N ASP A 252 -12.65 -9.82 -8.00
CA ASP A 252 -12.10 -9.15 -9.18
C ASP A 252 -11.46 -10.10 -10.23
N VAL A 253 -11.77 -11.41 -10.17
CA VAL A 253 -11.44 -12.39 -11.22
C VAL A 253 -12.74 -12.86 -11.87
N LYS A 254 -13.19 -12.16 -12.90
CA LYS A 254 -14.52 -12.33 -13.52
C LYS A 254 -14.44 -12.30 -15.04
N ASN A 255 -15.58 -12.61 -15.68
CA ASN A 255 -15.78 -12.46 -17.12
C ASN A 255 -14.79 -13.25 -17.99
N GLY A 256 -14.55 -14.51 -17.63
CA GLY A 256 -13.67 -15.43 -18.36
C GLY A 256 -12.18 -15.25 -18.01
N LEU A 257 -11.84 -14.33 -17.09
CA LEU A 257 -10.44 -14.14 -16.67
C LEU A 257 -9.92 -15.38 -15.94
N GLY A 258 -10.75 -16.09 -15.17
CA GLY A 258 -10.39 -17.34 -14.50
C GLY A 258 -9.93 -18.41 -15.50
N GLN A 259 -10.66 -18.58 -16.61
CA GLN A 259 -10.29 -19.47 -17.71
C GLN A 259 -8.96 -19.05 -18.33
N TYR A 260 -8.79 -17.75 -18.63
CA TYR A 260 -7.58 -17.22 -19.23
C TYR A 260 -6.36 -17.39 -18.32
N ILE A 261 -6.49 -17.17 -17.01
CA ILE A 261 -5.41 -17.42 -16.03
C ILE A 261 -5.04 -18.91 -16.00
N TYR A 262 -6.04 -19.79 -15.96
CA TYR A 262 -5.83 -21.24 -15.94
C TYR A 262 -5.05 -21.74 -17.16
N GLU A 263 -5.45 -21.35 -18.37
CA GLU A 263 -4.78 -21.72 -19.63
C GLU A 263 -3.36 -21.13 -19.74
N THR A 264 -3.21 -19.86 -19.31
CA THR A 264 -1.90 -19.17 -19.35
C THR A 264 -0.91 -19.78 -18.36
N ASN A 265 -1.38 -20.22 -17.19
CA ASN A 265 -0.56 -20.87 -16.18
C ASN A 265 0.10 -22.16 -16.69
N GLN A 266 -0.54 -22.87 -17.62
CA GLN A 266 0.03 -24.08 -18.26
C GLN A 266 1.26 -23.77 -19.12
N LYS A 267 1.35 -22.55 -19.66
CA LYS A 267 2.42 -22.06 -20.54
C LYS A 267 3.54 -21.35 -19.78
N ALA A 268 3.31 -21.00 -18.51
CA ALA A 268 4.26 -20.28 -17.68
C ALA A 268 5.12 -21.23 -16.85
N ASN A 269 6.41 -20.92 -16.76
CA ASN A 269 7.38 -21.66 -15.94
C ASN A 269 7.92 -20.86 -14.74
N SER A 270 7.52 -19.59 -14.63
CA SER A 270 7.88 -18.68 -13.53
C SER A 270 6.75 -17.72 -13.24
N TYR A 271 6.75 -17.13 -12.06
CA TYR A 271 5.78 -16.09 -11.68
C TYR A 271 5.85 -14.88 -12.63
N ASP A 272 7.07 -14.42 -12.92
CA ASP A 272 7.27 -13.27 -13.80
C ASP A 272 6.75 -13.53 -15.21
N LYS A 273 6.97 -14.73 -15.74
CA LYS A 273 6.44 -15.14 -17.06
C LYS A 273 4.92 -15.23 -17.06
N LEU A 274 4.31 -15.72 -15.98
CA LEU A 274 2.85 -15.74 -15.85
C LEU A 274 2.27 -14.32 -15.87
N VAL A 275 2.85 -13.42 -15.10
CA VAL A 275 2.43 -12.01 -15.06
C VAL A 275 2.61 -11.32 -16.42
N GLU A 276 3.74 -11.56 -17.09
CA GLU A 276 4.01 -11.03 -18.45
C GLU A 276 2.91 -11.46 -19.43
N LEU A 277 2.63 -12.75 -19.50
CA LEU A 277 1.64 -13.33 -20.43
C LEU A 277 0.21 -12.86 -20.18
N LEU A 278 -0.15 -12.58 -18.91
CA LEU A 278 -1.47 -12.09 -18.52
C LEU A 278 -1.62 -10.57 -18.67
N THR A 279 -0.51 -9.84 -18.69
CA THR A 279 -0.51 -8.38 -18.86
C THR A 279 -0.96 -8.02 -20.27
N SER A 280 -1.88 -7.08 -20.38
CA SER A 280 -2.48 -6.68 -21.64
C SER A 280 -2.87 -5.19 -21.60
N ARG A 281 -3.40 -4.67 -22.72
CA ARG A 281 -3.95 -3.32 -22.76
C ARG A 281 -5.05 -3.09 -21.73
N ARG A 282 -5.84 -4.12 -21.42
CA ARG A 282 -6.94 -4.08 -20.43
C ARG A 282 -6.45 -4.25 -18.99
N PHE A 283 -5.45 -5.09 -18.77
CA PHE A 283 -4.96 -5.44 -17.45
C PHE A 283 -3.50 -5.05 -17.28
N THR A 284 -3.23 -4.04 -16.47
CA THR A 284 -1.87 -3.63 -16.11
C THR A 284 -1.17 -4.73 -15.29
N ARG A 285 0.17 -4.73 -15.30
CA ARG A 285 0.99 -5.64 -14.49
C ARG A 285 0.53 -5.67 -13.03
N SER A 286 0.37 -4.52 -12.39
CA SER A 286 -0.07 -4.46 -10.98
C SER A 286 -1.50 -4.98 -10.78
N SER A 287 -2.40 -4.80 -11.75
CA SER A 287 -3.74 -5.38 -11.70
C SER A 287 -3.68 -6.91 -11.70
N ILE A 288 -2.88 -7.50 -12.56
CA ILE A 288 -2.66 -8.96 -12.62
C ILE A 288 -2.02 -9.46 -11.34
N GLN A 289 -0.96 -8.82 -10.86
CA GLN A 289 -0.28 -9.21 -9.62
C GLN A 289 -1.24 -9.24 -8.42
N ARG A 290 -2.11 -8.23 -8.27
CA ARG A 290 -3.14 -8.23 -7.23
C ARG A 290 -4.10 -9.42 -7.35
N LYS A 291 -4.55 -9.74 -8.56
CA LYS A 291 -5.45 -10.87 -8.81
C LYS A 291 -4.79 -12.21 -8.47
N LEU A 292 -3.55 -12.39 -8.87
CA LEU A 292 -2.77 -13.60 -8.57
C LEU A 292 -2.55 -13.76 -7.05
N LEU A 293 -2.25 -12.67 -6.35
CA LEU A 293 -2.11 -12.71 -4.89
C LEU A 293 -3.47 -12.99 -4.21
N ARG A 294 -4.58 -12.45 -4.71
CA ARG A 294 -5.94 -12.79 -4.23
C ARG A 294 -6.28 -14.25 -4.44
N ILE A 295 -5.88 -14.86 -5.56
CA ILE A 295 -6.02 -16.31 -5.79
C ILE A 295 -5.25 -17.08 -4.71
N MET A 296 -4.01 -16.71 -4.46
CA MET A 296 -3.18 -17.35 -3.43
C MET A 296 -3.82 -17.26 -2.03
N LEU A 297 -4.43 -16.11 -1.71
CA LEU A 297 -5.12 -15.87 -0.44
C LEU A 297 -6.52 -16.54 -0.35
N ASN A 298 -7.02 -17.12 -1.42
CA ASN A 298 -8.44 -17.48 -1.51
C ASN A 298 -9.36 -16.31 -1.13
N PHE A 299 -9.06 -15.13 -1.66
CA PHE A 299 -9.82 -13.92 -1.38
C PHE A 299 -11.05 -13.85 -2.28
N THR A 300 -12.14 -14.49 -1.86
CA THR A 300 -13.41 -14.57 -2.59
C THR A 300 -14.25 -13.31 -2.45
N ASP A 301 -15.28 -13.15 -3.31
CA ASP A 301 -16.28 -12.08 -3.18
C ASP A 301 -16.99 -12.11 -1.82
N GLU A 302 -17.27 -13.31 -1.31
CA GLU A 302 -17.86 -13.46 0.02
C GLU A 302 -16.96 -12.90 1.13
N LYS A 303 -15.68 -13.25 1.12
CA LYS A 303 -14.70 -12.72 2.08
C LYS A 303 -14.52 -11.20 1.94
N TRP A 304 -14.60 -10.69 0.71
CA TRP A 304 -14.60 -9.26 0.46
C TRP A 304 -15.78 -8.59 1.16
N GLN A 305 -17.00 -9.09 0.90
CA GLN A 305 -18.22 -8.52 1.47
C GLN A 305 -18.21 -8.59 3.00
N GLN A 306 -17.89 -9.74 3.58
CA GLN A 306 -17.76 -9.91 5.03
C GLN A 306 -16.75 -8.91 5.64
N SER A 307 -15.60 -8.73 5.00
CA SER A 307 -14.59 -7.81 5.49
C SER A 307 -15.02 -6.34 5.40
N ILE A 308 -15.75 -5.96 4.34
CA ILE A 308 -16.30 -4.61 4.22
C ILE A 308 -17.37 -4.36 5.28
N ASP A 309 -18.28 -5.30 5.49
CA ASP A 309 -19.37 -5.18 6.47
C ASP A 309 -18.83 -5.01 7.90
N LEU A 310 -17.81 -5.77 8.26
CA LEU A 310 -17.13 -5.65 9.56
C LEU A 310 -16.43 -4.30 9.77
N GLN A 311 -15.99 -3.66 8.70
CA GLN A 311 -15.21 -2.42 8.76
C GLN A 311 -16.02 -1.15 8.46
N GLN A 312 -17.38 -1.27 8.32
CA GLN A 312 -18.24 -0.18 7.85
C GLN A 312 -18.17 1.06 8.73
N GLU A 313 -18.28 0.91 10.04
CA GLU A 313 -18.34 2.06 10.96
C GLU A 313 -16.98 2.68 11.18
N MET A 314 -16.03 1.91 11.73
CA MET A 314 -14.65 2.34 11.98
C MET A 314 -13.63 1.25 11.72
N PRO A 315 -12.49 1.56 11.07
CA PRO A 315 -11.45 0.57 10.84
C PRO A 315 -10.88 0.05 12.14
N THR A 316 -10.73 -1.28 12.22
CA THR A 316 -9.99 -1.95 13.28
C THR A 316 -8.61 -2.31 12.77
N VAL A 317 -7.55 -1.79 13.39
CA VAL A 317 -6.17 -1.91 12.91
C VAL A 317 -5.23 -2.50 13.97
N ARG A 318 -4.20 -3.20 13.53
CA ARG A 318 -3.16 -3.74 14.40
C ARG A 318 -2.05 -2.71 14.63
N LEU A 319 -1.65 -2.53 15.89
CA LEU A 319 -0.45 -1.78 16.23
C LEU A 319 0.80 -2.61 15.94
N LEU A 320 1.71 -2.09 15.13
CA LEU A 320 2.98 -2.75 14.77
C LEU A 320 4.18 -2.20 15.54
N GLY A 321 4.16 -0.92 15.87
CA GLY A 321 5.24 -0.28 16.61
C GLY A 321 4.79 1.02 17.27
N ILE A 322 5.44 1.35 18.39
CA ILE A 322 5.09 2.53 19.18
C ILE A 322 6.30 3.07 19.95
N SER A 323 6.49 4.40 19.92
CA SER A 323 7.46 5.12 20.75
C SER A 323 6.88 5.50 22.12
N SER A 324 7.72 6.06 22.99
CA SER A 324 7.26 6.65 24.25
C SER A 324 6.22 7.74 24.05
N ARG A 325 6.43 8.61 23.05
CA ARG A 325 5.49 9.68 22.68
C ARG A 325 4.18 9.11 22.14
N GLY A 326 4.26 8.07 21.31
CA GLY A 326 3.09 7.37 20.81
C GLY A 326 2.22 6.77 21.92
N ARG A 327 2.84 6.19 22.95
CA ARG A 327 2.11 5.66 24.15
C ARG A 327 1.35 6.75 24.89
N VAL A 328 1.96 7.93 25.05
CA VAL A 328 1.27 9.08 25.67
C VAL A 328 0.07 9.49 24.81
N HIS A 329 0.27 9.60 23.49
CA HIS A 329 -0.80 9.95 22.55
C HIS A 329 -2.00 8.98 22.65
N LEU A 330 -1.77 7.67 22.57
CA LEU A 330 -2.85 6.67 22.64
C LEU A 330 -3.61 6.66 23.97
N ARG A 331 -3.00 7.15 25.07
CA ARG A 331 -3.66 7.28 26.36
C ARG A 331 -4.51 8.55 26.50
N MET A 332 -4.14 9.60 25.82
CA MET A 332 -4.75 10.93 26.00
C MET A 332 -5.82 11.25 24.95
N GLU A 333 -5.77 10.61 23.79
CA GLU A 333 -6.69 10.92 22.68
C GLU A 333 -7.84 9.91 22.61
N SER A 334 -9.03 10.43 22.37
CA SER A 334 -10.20 9.61 22.04
C SER A 334 -10.17 9.33 20.54
N LEU A 335 -9.69 8.15 20.17
CA LEU A 335 -9.57 7.73 18.78
C LEU A 335 -10.89 7.14 18.27
N LYS A 336 -11.21 7.41 17.01
CA LYS A 336 -12.32 6.74 16.32
C LYS A 336 -11.90 5.39 15.73
N THR A 337 -10.62 5.22 15.33
CA THR A 337 -10.08 3.93 14.88
C THR A 337 -9.83 3.01 16.06
N THR A 338 -10.33 1.79 16.01
CA THR A 338 -10.04 0.76 17.02
C THR A 338 -8.65 0.17 16.79
N ILE A 339 -7.82 0.15 17.84
CA ILE A 339 -6.44 -0.37 17.78
C ILE A 339 -6.32 -1.59 18.66
N PHE A 340 -5.79 -2.69 18.12
CA PHE A 340 -5.42 -3.86 18.90
C PHE A 340 -3.92 -4.16 18.79
N THR A 341 -3.38 -4.79 19.85
CA THR A 341 -1.96 -5.20 19.93
C THR A 341 -1.79 -6.70 19.76
N ARG A 342 -2.74 -7.47 20.25
CA ARG A 342 -2.76 -8.95 20.18
C ARG A 342 -4.05 -9.42 19.53
N LEU A 343 -3.93 -10.45 18.73
CA LEU A 343 -5.10 -11.07 18.13
C LEU A 343 -5.84 -11.91 19.19
N ASN A 344 -7.12 -11.66 19.34
CA ASN A 344 -8.02 -12.39 20.23
C ASN A 344 -9.32 -12.74 19.47
N ARG A 345 -10.28 -13.37 20.12
CA ARG A 345 -11.56 -13.77 19.48
C ARG A 345 -12.39 -12.59 18.99
N GLU A 346 -12.31 -11.46 19.64
CA GLU A 346 -13.07 -10.25 19.32
C GLU A 346 -12.57 -9.58 18.02
N VAL A 347 -11.24 -9.41 17.90
CA VAL A 347 -10.62 -8.74 16.74
C VAL A 347 -10.26 -9.69 15.61
N SER A 348 -10.26 -11.01 15.85
CA SER A 348 -9.92 -12.02 14.85
C SER A 348 -10.74 -11.90 13.56
N PRO A 349 -12.07 -11.67 13.56
CA PRO A 349 -12.85 -11.52 12.34
C PRO A 349 -12.34 -10.38 11.43
N TYR A 350 -11.92 -9.26 12.02
CA TYR A 350 -11.40 -8.10 11.27
C TYR A 350 -10.04 -8.34 10.62
N TYR A 351 -9.35 -9.41 11.04
CA TYR A 351 -7.95 -9.64 10.68
C TYR A 351 -7.70 -10.94 9.89
N GLN A 352 -8.73 -11.68 9.53
CA GLN A 352 -8.60 -13.00 8.90
C GLN A 352 -7.77 -13.01 7.61
N LEU A 353 -7.99 -12.04 6.71
CA LEU A 353 -7.22 -11.94 5.47
C LEU A 353 -5.75 -11.60 5.73
N ASN A 354 -5.46 -10.72 6.70
CA ASN A 354 -4.10 -10.40 7.10
C ASN A 354 -3.41 -11.64 7.69
N LEU A 355 -4.10 -12.39 8.56
CA LEU A 355 -3.57 -13.61 9.14
C LEU A 355 -3.26 -14.67 8.06
N THR A 356 -4.17 -14.87 7.11
CA THR A 356 -3.94 -15.77 5.98
C THR A 356 -2.73 -15.35 5.16
N LEU A 357 -2.60 -14.05 4.87
CA LEU A 357 -1.45 -13.52 4.14
C LEU A 357 -0.14 -13.72 4.92
N ASP A 358 -0.14 -13.43 6.23
CA ASP A 358 1.03 -13.61 7.10
C ASP A 358 1.47 -15.08 7.16
N GLN A 359 0.51 -16.02 7.25
CA GLN A 359 0.79 -17.46 7.21
C GLN A 359 1.41 -17.90 5.88
N ILE A 360 0.90 -17.39 4.75
CA ILE A 360 1.49 -17.69 3.44
C ILE A 360 2.88 -17.06 3.32
N TYR A 361 3.02 -15.79 3.70
CA TYR A 361 4.31 -15.08 3.69
C TYR A 361 5.38 -15.82 4.50
N GLN A 362 5.02 -16.38 5.64
CA GLN A 362 5.89 -17.17 6.51
C GLN A 362 6.34 -18.48 5.85
N ASN A 363 5.51 -19.10 5.02
CA ASN A 363 5.79 -20.38 4.37
C ASN A 363 6.61 -20.21 3.06
N ASN A 364 7.73 -19.48 3.14
CA ASN A 364 8.64 -19.36 2.01
C ASN A 364 9.36 -20.70 1.75
N LEU A 365 9.42 -21.13 0.47
CA LEU A 365 10.03 -22.43 0.10
C LEU A 365 11.55 -22.50 0.29
N LYS A 366 12.23 -21.36 0.28
CA LYS A 366 13.70 -21.33 0.37
C LYS A 366 14.19 -21.23 1.81
N ARG A 367 13.32 -20.85 2.78
CA ARG A 367 13.75 -20.55 4.13
C ARG A 367 12.59 -20.42 5.12
N LEU A 368 12.87 -20.61 6.40
CA LEU A 368 11.98 -20.22 7.48
C LEU A 368 12.04 -18.70 7.66
N ILE A 369 10.91 -18.02 7.46
CA ILE A 369 10.75 -16.62 7.82
C ILE A 369 10.30 -16.60 9.27
N ASP A 370 10.95 -15.78 10.07
CA ASP A 370 10.59 -15.60 11.47
C ASP A 370 9.13 -15.14 11.58
N GLU A 371 8.50 -15.61 12.57
CA GLU A 371 7.08 -15.72 12.79
C GLU A 371 6.27 -14.44 12.61
N GLN A 372 5.25 -14.51 11.77
CA GLN A 372 4.25 -13.46 11.55
C GLN A 372 2.95 -13.76 12.31
N ASN A 373 3.08 -14.33 13.51
CA ASN A 373 1.96 -14.95 14.21
C ASN A 373 1.13 -13.99 15.05
N ILE A 374 0.09 -14.60 15.64
CA ILE A 374 -0.87 -13.93 16.52
C ILE A 374 -0.25 -13.44 17.84
N GLU A 375 0.86 -13.99 18.28
CA GLU A 375 1.50 -13.69 19.55
C GLU A 375 2.47 -12.51 19.49
N LYS A 376 2.91 -12.12 18.30
CA LYS A 376 3.87 -11.02 18.12
C LYS A 376 3.30 -9.72 18.67
N ILE A 377 4.06 -9.05 19.52
CA ILE A 377 3.70 -7.77 20.13
C ILE A 377 4.33 -6.61 19.36
N PRO A 378 3.77 -5.40 19.45
CA PRO A 378 4.35 -4.21 18.81
C PRO A 378 5.78 -3.94 19.29
N PHE A 379 6.62 -3.43 18.38
CA PHE A 379 7.93 -2.92 18.73
C PHE A 379 7.79 -1.70 19.66
N LEU A 380 8.51 -1.74 20.80
CA LEU A 380 8.50 -0.66 21.78
C LEU A 380 9.78 0.19 21.59
N GLY A 381 9.66 1.35 20.93
CA GLY A 381 10.73 2.33 20.82
C GLY A 381 10.94 3.13 22.13
N LYS A 382 12.12 3.73 22.25
CA LYS A 382 12.48 4.61 23.37
C LYS A 382 11.70 5.90 23.38
#